data_d626c728eb4b3a5e74c79a34b1bea17d
#
_entry.id   d626c728eb4b3a5e74c79a34b1bea17d
#
_cell.length_a   1.000
_cell.length_b   1.000
_cell.length_c   1.000
_cell.angle_alpha   90.00
_cell.angle_beta   90.00
_cell.angle_gamma   90.00
#
_symmetry.space_group_name_H-M   'P 1'
#
loop_
_entity.id
_entity.type
_entity.pdbx_description
1 polymer ?
#
loop_
_entity_poly.entity_id
_entity_poly.type
_entity_poly.pdbx_seq_one_letter_code
_entity_poly.pdbx_strand_id
1 'polypeptide(L)'
;YIDLALRGDIYTNLSYAVNISSSYFKRYKYRGSIEFRYEDNHTGLKNTPSYSSSSDFKFRWTHSQEAKSHPYRTFSANVNLVSSKFNQYTTNVSDYFNNTTTSSIAFSTRFGSAWSFTANLGESYNVNSGAISLDLPSMTLSSIQFYPFRKKKSSGKRKWYEDISFSYRANLINTIDTYDSLLTSSDLIKN
;
A
#
# COMPACT_ATOMS: atom_id res chain seq x y z
N TYR A 1 8.28 -16.64 14.06
CA TYR A 1 9.03 -17.15 12.93
C TYR A 1 9.38 -15.99 12.02
N ILE A 2 10.62 -15.90 11.63
CA ILE A 2 11.15 -14.98 10.62
C ILE A 2 12.14 -15.81 9.82
N ASP A 3 12.08 -15.74 8.51
CA ASP A 3 13.06 -16.28 7.59
C ASP A 3 13.73 -15.16 6.78
N LEU A 4 14.87 -15.45 6.22
CA LEU A 4 15.60 -14.56 5.31
C LEU A 4 16.24 -15.42 4.23
N ALA A 5 15.96 -15.10 2.98
CA ALA A 5 16.62 -15.68 1.83
C ALA A 5 17.31 -14.59 1.01
N LEU A 6 18.56 -14.84 0.66
CA LEU A 6 19.37 -14.01 -0.22
C LEU A 6 19.72 -14.82 -1.46
N ARG A 7 19.44 -14.26 -2.63
CA ARG A 7 19.78 -14.85 -3.93
C ARG A 7 20.51 -13.83 -4.79
N GLY A 8 21.61 -14.25 -5.40
CA GLY A 8 22.35 -13.48 -6.39
C GLY A 8 22.39 -14.23 -7.72
N ASP A 9 22.08 -13.55 -8.80
CA ASP A 9 22.19 -14.07 -10.17
C ASP A 9 23.21 -13.21 -10.93
N ILE A 10 24.15 -13.85 -11.63
CA ILE A 10 25.17 -13.19 -12.45
C ILE A 10 25.11 -13.79 -13.84
N TYR A 11 25.08 -12.93 -14.84
CA TYR A 11 24.97 -13.32 -16.25
C TYR A 11 26.29 -13.08 -16.99
N THR A 12 26.51 -13.80 -18.07
CA THR A 12 27.74 -13.74 -18.87
C THR A 12 27.99 -12.36 -19.52
N ASN A 13 26.94 -11.55 -19.71
CA ASN A 13 27.02 -10.18 -20.20
C ASN A 13 27.33 -9.14 -19.10
N LEU A 14 27.76 -9.58 -17.91
CA LEU A 14 28.03 -8.79 -16.72
C LEU A 14 26.77 -8.16 -16.10
N SER A 15 25.58 -8.53 -16.53
CA SER A 15 24.35 -8.21 -15.81
C SER A 15 24.29 -9.00 -14.50
N TYR A 16 23.73 -8.41 -13.46
CA TYR A 16 23.53 -9.10 -12.19
C TYR A 16 22.19 -8.72 -11.55
N ALA A 17 21.68 -9.62 -10.74
CA ALA A 17 20.49 -9.37 -9.94
C ALA A 17 20.71 -9.85 -8.51
N VAL A 18 20.18 -9.09 -7.56
CA VAL A 18 20.16 -9.44 -6.15
C VAL A 18 18.71 -9.45 -5.68
N ASN A 19 18.30 -10.55 -5.08
CA ASN A 19 16.97 -10.70 -4.49
C ASN A 19 17.11 -11.02 -3.00
N ILE A 20 16.47 -10.21 -2.17
CA ILE A 20 16.38 -10.38 -0.73
C ILE A 20 14.90 -10.59 -0.41
N SER A 21 14.57 -11.72 0.17
CA SER A 21 13.20 -12.02 0.59
C SER A 21 13.17 -12.46 2.05
N SER A 22 12.16 -12.00 2.76
CA SER A 22 11.93 -12.34 4.15
C SER A 22 10.44 -12.52 4.36
N SER A 23 10.06 -13.57 5.06
CA SER A 23 8.70 -13.74 5.55
C SER A 23 8.68 -13.77 7.08
N TYR A 24 7.67 -13.16 7.64
CA TYR A 24 7.49 -13.09 9.08
C TYR A 24 6.07 -13.48 9.46
N PHE A 25 5.99 -14.25 10.54
CA PHE A 25 4.75 -14.77 11.04
C PHE A 25 4.75 -14.85 12.57
N LYS A 26 3.69 -14.30 13.16
CA LYS A 26 3.40 -14.48 14.59
C LYS A 26 1.98 -14.99 14.74
N ARG A 27 1.86 -16.24 15.18
CA ARG A 27 0.58 -16.93 15.35
C ARG A 27 -0.43 -16.07 16.11
N TYR A 28 -1.65 -15.97 15.60
CA TYR A 28 -2.77 -15.17 16.10
C TYR A 28 -2.52 -13.66 16.13
N LYS A 29 -1.45 -13.15 15.56
CA LYS A 29 -1.15 -11.70 15.55
C LYS A 29 -1.03 -11.14 14.16
N TYR A 30 -0.07 -11.57 13.38
CA TYR A 30 0.20 -11.02 12.06
C TYR A 30 1.05 -11.96 11.20
N ARG A 31 0.98 -11.74 9.92
CA ARG A 31 1.85 -12.35 8.91
C ARG A 31 2.19 -11.32 7.85
N GLY A 32 3.34 -11.51 7.22
CA GLY A 32 3.75 -10.67 6.12
C GLY A 32 4.99 -11.17 5.44
N SER A 33 5.33 -10.54 4.33
CA SER A 33 6.56 -10.78 3.59
C SER A 33 7.13 -9.47 3.05
N ILE A 34 8.44 -9.43 2.93
CA ILE A 34 9.18 -8.34 2.31
C ILE A 34 10.03 -8.97 1.22
N GLU A 35 10.01 -8.40 0.04
CA GLU A 35 10.86 -8.77 -1.09
C GLU A 35 11.49 -7.50 -1.67
N PHE A 36 12.79 -7.52 -1.83
CA PHE A 36 13.52 -6.48 -2.53
C PHE A 36 14.37 -7.13 -3.61
N ARG A 37 14.19 -6.71 -4.85
CA ARG A 37 14.97 -7.15 -6.00
C ARG A 37 15.62 -5.93 -6.65
N TYR A 38 16.89 -6.05 -6.93
CA TYR A 38 17.66 -5.09 -7.70
C TYR A 38 18.29 -5.82 -8.88
N GLU A 39 18.20 -5.23 -10.04
CA GLU A 39 18.77 -5.74 -11.28
C GLU A 39 19.60 -4.65 -11.96
N ASP A 40 20.77 -5.02 -12.42
CA ASP A 40 21.61 -4.21 -13.31
C ASP A 40 21.80 -4.97 -14.63
N ASN A 41 21.10 -4.51 -15.63
CA ASN A 41 20.99 -5.17 -16.93
C ASN A 41 21.87 -4.48 -17.96
N HIS A 42 22.72 -5.26 -18.65
CA HIS A 42 23.56 -4.80 -19.74
C HIS A 42 23.17 -5.52 -21.02
N THR A 43 22.93 -4.77 -22.09
CA THR A 43 22.65 -5.29 -23.43
C THR A 43 23.63 -4.73 -24.43
N GLY A 44 23.99 -5.53 -25.43
CA GLY A 44 25.01 -5.16 -26.42
C GLY A 44 26.45 -5.30 -25.92
N LEU A 45 27.40 -5.04 -26.82
CA LEU A 45 28.82 -5.06 -26.48
C LEU A 45 29.27 -3.68 -25.99
N LYS A 46 30.02 -3.66 -24.89
CA LYS A 46 30.61 -2.42 -24.35
C LYS A 46 31.40 -1.68 -25.43
N ASN A 47 31.22 -0.39 -25.54
CA ASN A 47 31.80 0.50 -26.56
C ASN A 47 31.23 0.35 -27.99
N THR A 48 30.03 -0.23 -28.12
CA THR A 48 29.27 -0.21 -29.39
C THR A 48 28.04 0.68 -29.26
N PRO A 49 27.50 1.24 -30.38
CA PRO A 49 26.27 2.03 -30.35
C PRO A 49 25.04 1.26 -29.84
N SER A 50 25.10 -0.07 -29.82
CA SER A 50 24.05 -0.94 -29.32
C SER A 50 24.15 -1.22 -27.81
N TYR A 51 25.17 -0.70 -27.12
CA TYR A 51 25.30 -0.88 -25.69
C TYR A 51 24.24 -0.07 -24.93
N SER A 52 23.50 -0.73 -24.06
CA SER A 52 22.57 -0.10 -23.14
C SER A 52 22.72 -0.72 -21.76
N SER A 53 22.65 0.09 -20.73
CA SER A 53 22.60 -0.37 -19.33
C SER A 53 21.38 0.24 -18.65
N SER A 54 20.74 -0.54 -17.79
CA SER A 54 19.57 -0.15 -17.00
C SER A 54 19.70 -0.76 -15.60
N SER A 55 19.55 0.08 -14.59
CA SER A 55 19.51 -0.36 -13.19
C SER A 55 18.09 -0.19 -12.69
N ASP A 56 17.50 -1.27 -12.24
CA ASP A 56 16.09 -1.33 -11.91
C ASP A 56 15.87 -2.02 -10.56
N PHE A 57 14.79 -1.63 -9.86
CA PHE A 57 14.44 -2.25 -8.59
C PHE A 57 12.95 -2.56 -8.50
N LYS A 58 12.63 -3.54 -7.64
CA LYS A 58 11.28 -3.89 -7.22
C LYS A 58 11.27 -4.09 -5.71
N PHE A 59 10.36 -3.43 -5.03
CA PHE A 59 10.09 -3.60 -3.61
C PHE A 59 8.66 -4.04 -3.42
N ARG A 60 8.46 -5.15 -2.73
CA ARG A 60 7.14 -5.64 -2.34
C ARG A 60 7.09 -5.87 -0.84
N TRP A 61 6.06 -5.33 -0.22
CA TRP A 61 5.77 -5.58 1.18
C TRP A 61 4.31 -5.95 1.35
N THR A 62 4.07 -7.11 1.93
CA THR A 62 2.72 -7.51 2.32
C THR A 62 2.65 -7.65 3.83
N HIS A 63 1.58 -7.14 4.42
CA HIS A 63 1.30 -7.30 5.83
C HIS A 63 -0.18 -7.52 6.06
N SER A 64 -0.53 -8.48 6.89
CA SER A 64 -1.91 -8.75 7.29
C SER A 64 -1.97 -9.03 8.79
N GLN A 65 -2.73 -8.21 9.49
CA GLN A 65 -3.02 -8.42 10.89
C GLN A 65 -4.15 -9.45 11.02
N GLU A 66 -3.97 -10.46 11.89
CA GLU A 66 -5.01 -11.43 12.22
C GLU A 66 -6.14 -10.75 13.02
N ALA A 67 -7.40 -11.03 12.67
CA ALA A 67 -8.56 -10.47 13.37
C ALA A 67 -8.58 -10.81 14.87
N LYS A 68 -8.03 -11.96 15.23
CA LYS A 68 -7.91 -12.40 16.64
C LYS A 68 -6.88 -11.61 17.45
N SER A 69 -5.95 -10.90 16.81
CA SER A 69 -4.89 -10.16 17.50
C SER A 69 -5.42 -8.94 18.23
N HIS A 70 -6.45 -8.29 17.64
CA HIS A 70 -7.09 -7.13 18.22
C HIS A 70 -8.52 -6.98 17.68
N PRO A 71 -9.56 -7.13 18.51
CA PRO A 71 -10.95 -7.22 18.03
C PRO A 71 -11.48 -5.90 17.46
N TYR A 72 -10.83 -4.78 17.78
CA TYR A 72 -11.30 -3.45 17.39
C TYR A 72 -10.36 -2.73 16.39
N ARG A 73 -9.26 -3.36 16.00
CA ARG A 73 -8.28 -2.73 15.09
C ARG A 73 -7.78 -3.73 14.07
N THR A 74 -7.73 -3.30 12.82
CA THR A 74 -7.13 -4.05 11.71
C THR A 74 -6.12 -3.18 10.98
N PHE A 75 -5.02 -3.79 10.59
CA PHE A 75 -4.01 -3.17 9.75
C PHE A 75 -3.62 -4.15 8.65
N SER A 76 -3.59 -3.66 7.42
CA SER A 76 -3.12 -4.40 6.26
C SER A 76 -2.32 -3.48 5.35
N ALA A 77 -1.30 -4.04 4.72
CA ALA A 77 -0.49 -3.36 3.74
C ALA A 77 -0.18 -4.30 2.57
N ASN A 78 -0.27 -3.78 1.37
CA ASN A 78 0.17 -4.41 0.14
C ASN A 78 0.88 -3.33 -0.69
N VAL A 79 2.18 -3.21 -0.51
CA VAL A 79 3.02 -2.22 -1.18
C VAL A 79 3.79 -2.91 -2.29
N ASN A 80 3.75 -2.38 -3.50
CA ASN A 80 4.43 -2.90 -4.67
C ASN A 80 5.02 -1.73 -5.48
N LEU A 81 6.27 -1.39 -5.20
CA LEU A 81 7.00 -0.31 -5.85
C LEU A 81 7.95 -0.89 -6.88
N VAL A 82 7.94 -0.36 -8.08
CA VAL A 82 8.86 -0.75 -9.16
C VAL A 82 9.43 0.50 -9.82
N SER A 83 10.68 0.38 -10.32
CA SER A 83 11.24 1.40 -11.20
C SER A 83 10.59 1.34 -12.59
N SER A 84 10.64 2.46 -13.33
CA SER A 84 9.96 2.63 -14.61
C SER A 84 10.34 1.60 -15.68
N LYS A 85 11.52 1.02 -15.60
CA LYS A 85 12.02 0.08 -16.60
C LYS A 85 12.05 -1.37 -16.13
N PHE A 86 11.79 -1.63 -14.84
CA PHE A 86 11.89 -2.98 -14.26
C PHE A 86 11.09 -4.02 -15.05
N ASN A 87 9.85 -3.72 -15.38
CA ASN A 87 8.97 -4.66 -16.08
C ASN A 87 9.39 -4.91 -17.54
N GLN A 88 10.15 -4.00 -18.16
CA GLN A 88 10.61 -4.15 -19.54
C GLN A 88 11.81 -5.09 -19.68
N TYR A 89 12.65 -5.19 -18.65
CA TYR A 89 13.90 -5.96 -18.68
C TYR A 89 13.86 -7.20 -17.79
N THR A 90 12.78 -7.40 -17.05
CA THR A 90 12.67 -8.56 -16.15
C THR A 90 12.53 -9.87 -16.93
N THR A 91 13.18 -10.91 -16.43
CA THR A 91 13.05 -12.29 -16.95
C THR A 91 11.73 -12.95 -16.51
N ASN A 92 10.98 -12.33 -15.61
CA ASN A 92 9.71 -12.84 -15.13
C ASN A 92 8.58 -12.46 -16.07
N VAL A 93 8.00 -13.45 -16.75
CA VAL A 93 6.94 -13.27 -17.74
C VAL A 93 5.70 -12.54 -17.18
N SER A 94 5.33 -12.80 -15.92
CA SER A 94 4.18 -12.14 -15.29
C SER A 94 4.42 -10.65 -15.04
N ASP A 95 5.63 -10.27 -14.68
CA ASP A 95 6.00 -8.86 -14.45
C ASP A 95 6.12 -8.11 -15.80
N TYR A 96 6.61 -8.78 -16.85
CA TYR A 96 6.72 -8.20 -18.19
C TYR A 96 5.37 -7.75 -18.77
N PHE A 97 4.30 -8.52 -18.54
CA PHE A 97 2.97 -8.17 -19.01
C PHE A 97 2.20 -7.22 -18.09
N ASN A 98 2.74 -6.90 -16.94
CA ASN A 98 2.07 -6.07 -15.95
C ASN A 98 2.41 -4.59 -16.15
N ASN A 99 1.49 -3.83 -16.74
CA ASN A 99 1.68 -2.42 -17.06
C ASN A 99 1.29 -1.47 -15.91
N THR A 100 0.63 -1.97 -14.88
CA THR A 100 0.16 -1.16 -13.75
C THR A 100 0.47 -1.87 -12.45
N THR A 101 1.13 -1.18 -11.55
CA THR A 101 1.36 -1.64 -10.18
C THR A 101 0.46 -0.85 -9.23
N THR A 102 -0.01 -1.52 -8.20
CA THR A 102 -0.87 -0.90 -7.19
C THR A 102 -0.32 -1.19 -5.80
N SER A 103 -0.33 -0.16 -4.97
CA SER A 103 0.00 -0.24 -3.56
C SER A 103 -1.16 0.23 -2.72
N SER A 104 -1.42 -0.42 -1.60
CA SER A 104 -2.45 -0.01 -0.66
C SER A 104 -2.06 -0.30 0.78
N ILE A 105 -2.36 0.65 1.66
CA ILE A 105 -2.23 0.49 3.11
C ILE A 105 -3.57 0.86 3.71
N ALA A 106 -4.14 -0.03 4.52
CA ALA A 106 -5.43 0.17 5.15
C ALA A 106 -5.33 -0.01 6.66
N PHE A 107 -5.86 0.96 7.37
CA PHE A 107 -6.00 0.94 8.82
C PHE A 107 -7.46 1.17 9.18
N SER A 108 -8.00 0.34 10.07
CA SER A 108 -9.34 0.50 10.60
C SER A 108 -9.34 0.27 12.10
N THR A 109 -10.05 1.13 12.83
CA THR A 109 -10.20 0.97 14.27
C THR A 109 -11.59 1.38 14.72
N ARG A 110 -12.09 0.74 15.78
CA ARG A 110 -13.35 1.08 16.45
C ARG A 110 -13.07 1.59 17.84
N PHE A 111 -13.70 2.70 18.19
CA PHE A 111 -13.61 3.30 19.53
C PHE A 111 -14.93 3.08 20.25
N GLY A 112 -14.89 2.28 21.31
CA GLY A 112 -16.11 1.88 22.03
C GLY A 112 -17.10 1.14 21.12
N SER A 113 -18.38 1.33 21.36
CA SER A 113 -19.47 0.70 20.58
C SER A 113 -20.01 1.55 19.44
N ALA A 114 -19.62 2.82 19.36
CA ALA A 114 -20.30 3.81 18.50
C ALA A 114 -19.44 4.37 17.37
N TRP A 115 -18.14 4.44 17.50
CA TRP A 115 -17.27 5.14 16.57
C TRP A 115 -16.38 4.20 15.78
N SER A 116 -16.21 4.46 14.51
CA SER A 116 -15.24 3.80 13.64
C SER A 116 -14.41 4.83 12.88
N PHE A 117 -13.13 4.56 12.78
CA PHE A 117 -12.18 5.33 12.00
C PHE A 117 -11.49 4.40 11.00
N THR A 118 -11.42 4.83 9.75
CA THR A 118 -10.67 4.16 8.69
C THR A 118 -9.72 5.16 8.04
N ALA A 119 -8.52 4.71 7.73
CA ALA A 119 -7.53 5.46 6.97
C ALA A 119 -6.94 4.56 5.89
N ASN A 120 -6.92 5.03 4.65
CA ASN A 120 -6.37 4.31 3.53
C ASN A 120 -5.39 5.19 2.79
N LEU A 121 -4.28 4.58 2.37
CA LEU A 121 -3.33 5.12 1.41
C LEU A 121 -3.36 4.22 0.19
N GLY A 122 -3.39 4.81 -0.99
CA GLY A 122 -3.38 4.09 -2.25
C GLY A 122 -2.38 4.70 -3.22
N GLU A 123 -1.80 3.86 -4.06
CA GLU A 123 -0.96 4.25 -5.18
C GLU A 123 -1.31 3.36 -6.36
N SER A 124 -1.39 3.96 -7.53
CA SER A 124 -1.47 3.28 -8.82
C SER A 124 -0.45 3.89 -9.76
N TYR A 125 0.50 3.08 -10.20
CA TYR A 125 1.57 3.49 -11.10
C TYR A 125 1.49 2.73 -12.41
N ASN A 126 1.39 3.45 -13.51
CA ASN A 126 1.46 2.88 -14.86
C ASN A 126 2.90 2.98 -15.38
N VAL A 127 3.54 1.83 -15.49
CA VAL A 127 4.96 1.70 -15.87
C VAL A 127 5.24 2.22 -17.29
N ASN A 128 4.28 2.08 -18.20
CA ASN A 128 4.48 2.49 -19.60
C ASN A 128 4.32 3.99 -19.81
N SER A 129 3.34 4.61 -19.16
CA SER A 129 3.08 6.04 -19.31
C SER A 129 3.78 6.90 -18.25
N GLY A 130 4.31 6.30 -17.19
CA GLY A 130 4.86 7.01 -16.04
C GLY A 130 3.79 7.73 -15.22
N ALA A 131 2.51 7.48 -15.47
CA ALA A 131 1.41 8.11 -14.75
C ALA A 131 1.26 7.51 -13.35
N ILE A 132 1.15 8.36 -12.34
CA ILE A 132 1.00 7.99 -10.93
C ILE A 132 -0.26 8.65 -10.40
N SER A 133 -1.11 7.86 -9.77
CA SER A 133 -2.25 8.33 -8.99
C SER A 133 -2.06 7.94 -7.53
N LEU A 134 -2.07 8.92 -6.65
CA LEU A 134 -1.86 8.77 -5.21
C LEU A 134 -3.11 9.19 -4.45
N ASP A 135 -3.67 8.27 -3.67
CA ASP A 135 -4.70 8.56 -2.68
C ASP A 135 -4.04 8.78 -1.30
N LEU A 136 -3.87 10.03 -0.88
CA LEU A 136 -3.05 10.44 0.27
C LEU A 136 -3.77 11.41 1.21
N PRO A 137 -4.01 11.06 2.43
CA PRO A 137 -4.72 9.86 2.89
C PRO A 137 -6.22 10.01 2.68
N SER A 138 -6.92 8.96 2.39
CA SER A 138 -8.38 8.94 2.52
C SER A 138 -8.76 8.50 3.93
N MET A 139 -9.46 9.35 4.67
CA MET A 139 -9.86 9.09 6.05
C MET A 139 -11.37 9.20 6.20
N THR A 140 -11.96 8.29 6.95
CA THR A 140 -13.37 8.34 7.31
C THR A 140 -13.52 8.15 8.81
N LEU A 141 -14.14 9.11 9.45
CA LEU A 141 -14.63 9.00 10.82
C LEU A 141 -16.15 8.90 10.79
N SER A 142 -16.71 7.83 11.31
CA SER A 142 -18.14 7.64 11.38
C SER A 142 -18.61 7.16 12.74
N SER A 143 -19.81 7.60 13.13
CA SER A 143 -20.50 7.05 14.28
C SER A 143 -21.74 6.27 13.83
N ILE A 144 -22.04 5.18 14.54
CA ILE A 144 -23.36 4.59 14.46
C ILE A 144 -24.39 5.55 15.05
N GLN A 145 -25.65 5.33 14.73
CA GLN A 145 -26.75 6.07 15.33
C GLN A 145 -26.74 5.88 16.85
N PHE A 146 -26.66 6.98 17.60
CA PHE A 146 -26.71 6.97 19.05
C PHE A 146 -27.78 7.93 19.57
N TYR A 147 -28.30 7.63 20.75
CA TYR A 147 -29.42 8.34 21.36
C TYR A 147 -28.97 8.95 22.69
N PRO A 148 -28.49 10.21 22.69
CA PRO A 148 -27.87 10.81 23.87
C PRO A 148 -28.85 11.02 25.02
N PHE A 149 -30.16 11.18 24.70
CA PHE A 149 -31.21 11.46 25.67
C PHE A 149 -31.92 10.20 26.17
N ARG A 150 -31.56 9.01 25.65
CA ARG A 150 -32.18 7.75 26.05
C ARG A 150 -31.68 7.29 27.41
N LYS A 151 -32.60 7.07 28.33
CA LYS A 151 -32.27 6.53 29.65
C LYS A 151 -31.81 5.09 29.55
N LYS A 152 -30.74 4.75 30.29
CA LYS A 152 -30.18 3.38 30.33
C LYS A 152 -31.14 2.34 30.91
N LYS A 153 -32.05 2.75 31.81
CA LYS A 153 -33.11 1.92 32.34
C LYS A 153 -34.43 2.63 32.07
N SER A 154 -35.18 2.15 31.08
CA SER A 154 -36.51 2.68 30.75
C SER A 154 -37.55 1.94 31.60
N SER A 155 -38.19 2.64 32.51
CA SER A 155 -39.38 2.21 33.17
C SER A 155 -40.55 3.12 32.72
N GLY A 156 -41.36 2.62 31.81
CA GLY A 156 -42.54 3.37 31.31
C GLY A 156 -42.50 3.76 29.82
N LYS A 157 -43.47 4.58 29.38
CA LYS A 157 -43.55 5.06 28.00
C LYS A 157 -42.38 6.01 27.67
N ARG A 158 -41.77 5.80 26.51
CA ARG A 158 -40.68 6.64 26.00
C ARG A 158 -41.21 8.06 25.77
N LYS A 159 -40.41 9.05 26.12
CA LYS A 159 -40.68 10.45 25.83
C LYS A 159 -40.14 10.80 24.44
N TRP A 160 -40.75 11.75 23.73
CA TRP A 160 -40.40 12.12 22.37
C TRP A 160 -38.90 12.49 22.17
N TYR A 161 -38.24 13.07 23.16
CA TYR A 161 -36.86 13.46 23.11
C TYR A 161 -35.90 12.26 23.24
N GLU A 162 -36.34 11.12 23.79
CA GLU A 162 -35.55 9.90 23.92
C GLU A 162 -35.36 9.21 22.57
N ASP A 163 -36.18 9.55 21.57
CA ASP A 163 -36.07 9.03 20.21
C ASP A 163 -35.24 9.92 19.27
N ILE A 164 -34.73 11.06 19.79
CA ILE A 164 -33.78 11.89 19.05
C ILE A 164 -32.45 11.13 18.94
N SER A 165 -32.06 10.91 17.71
CA SER A 165 -30.80 10.17 17.38
C SER A 165 -29.88 11.03 16.57
N PHE A 166 -28.59 10.79 16.76
CA PHE A 166 -27.53 11.42 15.99
C PHE A 166 -26.66 10.35 15.35
N SER A 167 -26.22 10.63 14.15
CA SER A 167 -25.13 9.92 13.47
C SER A 167 -24.17 10.95 12.87
N TYR A 168 -22.91 10.63 12.83
CA TYR A 168 -21.88 11.52 12.30
C TYR A 168 -21.02 10.79 11.29
N ARG A 169 -20.69 11.47 10.20
CA ARG A 169 -19.72 11.01 9.22
C ARG A 169 -18.88 12.18 8.71
N ALA A 170 -17.57 12.06 8.82
CA ALA A 170 -16.61 12.95 8.20
C ALA A 170 -15.71 12.14 7.26
N ASN A 171 -15.54 12.64 6.04
CA ASN A 171 -14.63 12.06 5.05
C ASN A 171 -13.59 13.11 4.68
N LEU A 172 -12.35 12.71 4.66
CA LEU A 172 -11.23 13.43 4.07
C LEU A 172 -10.71 12.58 2.91
N ILE A 173 -10.64 13.18 1.73
CA ILE A 173 -10.11 12.54 0.53
C ILE A 173 -9.10 13.50 -0.07
N ASN A 174 -7.91 13.02 -0.33
CA ASN A 174 -6.86 13.76 -1.01
C ASN A 174 -6.28 12.86 -2.10
N THR A 175 -6.46 13.25 -3.36
CA THR A 175 -5.97 12.52 -4.54
C THR A 175 -5.03 13.41 -5.33
N ILE A 176 -3.88 12.87 -5.72
CA ILE A 176 -2.87 13.55 -6.51
C ILE A 176 -2.60 12.69 -7.74
N ASP A 177 -2.84 13.25 -8.91
CA ASP A 177 -2.47 12.63 -10.19
C ASP A 177 -1.25 13.36 -10.77
N THR A 178 -0.20 12.61 -11.05
CA THR A 178 1.08 13.15 -11.51
C THR A 178 1.83 12.15 -12.39
N TYR A 179 3.02 12.55 -12.82
CA TYR A 179 3.93 11.69 -13.57
C TYR A 179 5.23 11.48 -12.78
N ASP A 180 5.88 10.34 -12.98
CA ASP A 180 7.14 9.94 -12.35
C ASP A 180 8.22 11.05 -12.45
N SER A 181 8.34 11.69 -13.61
CA SER A 181 9.27 12.79 -13.86
C SER A 181 9.03 14.04 -12.99
N LEU A 182 7.81 14.24 -12.50
CA LEU A 182 7.42 15.40 -11.69
C LEU A 182 7.57 15.14 -10.19
N LEU A 183 7.51 13.88 -9.73
CA LEU A 183 7.67 13.55 -8.32
C LEU A 183 9.02 13.95 -7.73
N THR A 184 10.07 13.97 -8.55
CA THR A 184 11.43 14.36 -8.16
C THR A 184 11.69 15.86 -8.35
N SER A 185 10.77 16.61 -8.93
CA SER A 185 10.93 18.04 -9.14
C SER A 185 10.43 18.83 -7.91
N SER A 186 11.17 19.89 -7.57
CA SER A 186 10.78 20.81 -6.47
C SER A 186 9.48 21.58 -6.73
N ASP A 187 8.86 21.40 -7.89
CA ASP A 187 7.67 22.12 -8.32
C ASP A 187 6.36 21.57 -7.73
N LEU A 188 6.36 20.31 -7.27
CA LEU A 188 5.23 19.72 -6.55
C LEU A 188 4.93 20.38 -5.19
N ILE A 189 5.90 21.08 -4.62
CA ILE A 189 5.77 21.67 -3.27
C ILE A 189 5.37 23.17 -3.37
N LYS A 190 5.36 23.74 -4.56
CA LYS A 190 5.16 25.18 -4.79
C LYS A 190 3.76 25.58 -5.29
N ASN A 191 2.88 24.61 -5.54
CA ASN A 191 1.48 24.87 -5.97
C ASN A 191 0.47 24.45 -4.91
#